data_b8ff201aa8a157cc391acf1716c02636
#
_entry.id   b8ff201aa8a157cc391acf1716c02636
#
_cell.length_a   1.000
_cell.length_b   1.000
_cell.length_c   1.000
_cell.angle_alpha   90.00
_cell.angle_beta   90.00
_cell.angle_gamma   90.00
#
_symmetry.space_group_name_H-M   'P 1'
#
loop_
_entity.id
_entity.type
_entity.pdbx_description
1 polymer ?
#
loop_
_entity_poly.entity_id
_entity_poly.type
_entity_poly.pdbx_seq_one_letter_code
_entity_poly.pdbx_strand_id
1 'polypeptide(L)'
;FIEIKNEFHKRMGYITYDMDGKKTCLDLWVECLNNIEPINQYPEYTDLLSRLELNQNGQFLLLRYGQYSDIYNGEIDNSGEELWSIYDGFYRECRSIVIDIVNDKIVLCPFAKFFNINELEETSLENIQSRIGNAKTVEFSNKLDGSMQSATWYNGQIIMAGSQSINPNTSWRLQDGYKMIYQLPGYERMLREYPNITFIFEYISLKDTHVVKYTKEQEGLYLIGMRSNLTGEEYSYESILKFAKLYNIPTTEIFNKTLDDVMTELDDKSSDEA
;
A
#
# COMPACT_ATOMS: atom_id res chain seq x y z
N PHE A 1 10.57 3.03 9.14
CA PHE A 1 9.70 3.01 10.33
C PHE A 1 10.40 2.39 11.56
N ILE A 2 10.98 1.21 11.46
CA ILE A 2 11.68 0.55 12.57
C ILE A 2 12.85 1.42 13.06
N GLU A 3 13.61 2.01 12.18
CA GLU A 3 14.70 2.93 12.51
C GLU A 3 14.19 4.16 13.26
N ILE A 4 13.11 4.78 12.77
CA ILE A 4 12.47 5.93 13.43
C ILE A 4 11.96 5.53 14.81
N LYS A 5 11.29 4.40 14.94
CA LYS A 5 10.82 3.86 16.22
C LYS A 5 11.99 3.61 17.17
N ASN A 6 13.06 3.00 16.71
CA ASN A 6 14.24 2.71 17.52
C ASN A 6 14.95 4.00 17.98
N GLU A 7 15.06 4.99 17.10
CA GLU A 7 15.64 6.28 17.47
C GLU A 7 14.76 7.04 18.47
N PHE A 8 13.44 6.99 18.28
CA PHE A 8 12.48 7.53 19.25
C PHE A 8 12.65 6.85 20.61
N HIS A 9 12.68 5.52 20.68
CA HIS A 9 12.89 4.77 21.92
C HIS A 9 14.23 5.10 22.59
N LYS A 10 15.29 5.25 21.79
CA LYS A 10 16.62 5.61 22.30
C LYS A 10 16.62 6.99 22.95
N ARG A 11 15.93 7.97 22.35
CA ARG A 11 15.82 9.32 22.88
C ARG A 11 14.88 9.40 24.08
N MET A 12 13.80 8.65 24.04
CA MET A 12 12.75 8.62 25.07
C MET A 12 12.98 7.52 26.12
N GLY A 13 14.16 6.99 26.29
CA GLY A 13 14.65 5.82 27.01
C GLY A 13 13.82 5.27 28.20
N TYR A 14 13.11 6.09 28.93
CA TYR A 14 12.20 5.71 30.00
C TYR A 14 10.84 5.16 29.52
N ILE A 15 10.47 5.42 28.26
CA ILE A 15 9.21 4.92 27.66
C ILE A 15 9.29 3.44 27.32
N THR A 16 10.50 2.91 27.20
CA THR A 16 10.72 1.50 26.87
C THR A 16 10.38 0.52 27.98
N TYR A 17 10.14 1.03 29.20
CA TYR A 17 9.85 0.21 30.36
C TYR A 17 8.62 0.73 31.10
N ASP A 18 7.49 0.08 30.89
CA ASP A 18 6.41 0.20 31.87
C ASP A 18 6.80 -0.58 33.13
N MET A 19 7.17 0.13 34.14
CA MET A 19 7.63 -0.44 35.41
C MET A 19 6.54 -1.26 36.13
N ASP A 20 5.27 -1.06 35.77
CA ASP A 20 4.14 -1.74 36.40
C ASP A 20 3.51 -2.82 35.50
N GLY A 21 4.01 -3.06 34.30
CA GLY A 21 3.50 -4.08 33.36
C GLY A 21 2.10 -3.77 32.81
N LYS A 22 1.67 -2.51 32.85
CA LYS A 22 0.31 -2.09 32.45
C LYS A 22 0.23 -1.55 31.04
N LYS A 23 1.33 -1.01 30.50
CA LYS A 23 1.42 -0.50 29.13
C LYS A 23 2.66 -1.06 28.47
N THR A 24 2.52 -1.53 27.25
CA THR A 24 3.67 -1.91 26.44
C THR A 24 4.36 -0.66 25.91
N CYS A 25 5.62 -0.76 25.55
CA CYS A 25 6.35 0.29 24.85
C CYS A 25 5.57 0.80 23.64
N LEU A 26 4.81 -0.07 23.01
CA LEU A 26 3.92 0.23 21.93
C LEU A 26 2.72 1.07 22.32
N ASP A 27 2.04 0.74 23.41
CA ASP A 27 0.90 1.53 23.87
C ASP A 27 1.34 2.97 24.11
N LEU A 28 2.53 3.14 24.68
CA LEU A 28 3.14 4.45 24.89
C LEU A 28 3.52 5.14 23.57
N TRP A 29 4.02 4.36 22.61
CA TRP A 29 4.32 4.88 21.26
C TRP A 29 3.06 5.35 20.53
N VAL A 30 1.99 4.57 20.56
CA VAL A 30 0.69 4.95 19.97
C VAL A 30 0.07 6.11 20.72
N GLU A 31 0.19 6.16 22.04
CA GLU A 31 -0.24 7.32 22.83
C GLU A 31 0.53 8.59 22.45
N CYS A 32 1.85 8.48 22.26
CA CYS A 32 2.66 9.59 21.79
C CYS A 32 2.27 10.07 20.38
N LEU A 33 1.90 9.14 19.49
CA LEU A 33 1.41 9.48 18.15
C LEU A 33 0.06 10.17 18.17
N ASN A 34 -0.80 9.79 19.12
CA ASN A 34 -2.13 10.38 19.28
C ASN A 34 -2.11 11.67 20.12
N ASN A 35 -1.12 11.83 21.00
CA ASN A 35 -0.91 12.99 21.85
C ASN A 35 0.39 13.68 21.43
N ILE A 36 0.27 14.68 20.59
CA ILE A 36 1.39 15.41 19.99
C ILE A 36 2.36 16.01 21.03
N GLU A 37 1.92 16.27 22.26
CA GLU A 37 2.72 16.95 23.27
C GLU A 37 4.08 16.30 23.61
N PRO A 38 4.20 14.98 23.84
CA PRO A 38 5.51 14.36 24.08
C PRO A 38 6.43 14.38 22.86
N ILE A 39 5.85 14.37 21.65
CA ILE A 39 6.59 14.37 20.38
C ILE A 39 7.11 15.78 20.05
N ASN A 40 6.49 16.83 20.58
CA ASN A 40 6.94 18.21 20.38
C ASN A 40 8.38 18.49 20.87
N GLN A 41 8.95 17.57 21.66
CA GLN A 41 10.37 17.62 22.04
C GLN A 41 11.30 17.18 20.90
N TYR A 42 10.77 16.57 19.84
CA TYR A 42 11.47 16.07 18.68
C TYR A 42 10.79 16.58 17.40
N PRO A 43 11.07 17.82 16.99
CA PRO A 43 10.37 18.47 15.88
C PRO A 43 10.42 17.67 14.58
N GLU A 44 11.52 16.97 14.31
CA GLU A 44 11.70 16.13 13.14
C GLU A 44 10.72 14.96 13.07
N TYR A 45 10.32 14.40 14.23
CA TYR A 45 9.30 13.33 14.28
C TYR A 45 7.89 13.89 14.28
N THR A 46 7.69 15.05 14.87
CA THR A 46 6.40 15.74 14.84
C THR A 46 6.00 16.03 13.40
N ASP A 47 6.91 16.59 12.62
CA ASP A 47 6.65 16.86 11.20
C ASP A 47 6.34 15.58 10.43
N LEU A 48 7.17 14.55 10.57
CA LEU A 48 6.99 13.28 9.89
C LEU A 48 5.64 12.62 10.24
N LEU A 49 5.25 12.62 11.52
CA LEU A 49 4.08 11.86 11.98
C LEU A 49 2.78 12.64 11.82
N SER A 50 2.83 13.97 11.82
CA SER A 50 1.65 14.82 11.62
C SER A 50 0.98 14.63 10.26
N ARG A 51 1.72 14.12 9.29
CA ARG A 51 1.26 13.89 7.91
C ARG A 51 0.77 12.46 7.66
N LEU A 52 0.77 11.61 8.69
CA LEU A 52 0.32 10.24 8.61
C LEU A 52 -1.04 10.06 9.28
N GLU A 53 -1.87 9.27 8.65
CA GLU A 53 -3.06 8.68 9.26
C GLU A 53 -2.72 7.28 9.77
N LEU A 54 -3.17 7.01 10.99
CA LEU A 54 -2.90 5.78 11.72
C LEU A 54 -4.21 5.04 11.97
N ASN A 55 -4.26 3.76 11.65
CA ASN A 55 -5.38 2.92 11.97
C ASN A 55 -4.89 1.65 12.67
N GLN A 56 -5.32 1.44 13.90
CA GLN A 56 -4.86 0.32 14.73
C GLN A 56 -5.96 -0.71 14.93
N ASN A 57 -5.57 -1.98 14.87
CA ASN A 57 -6.41 -3.11 15.27
C ASN A 57 -5.56 -4.12 16.07
N GLY A 58 -5.68 -4.09 17.38
CA GLY A 58 -4.83 -4.87 18.28
C GLY A 58 -3.34 -4.51 18.12
N GLN A 59 -2.53 -5.51 17.81
CA GLN A 59 -1.08 -5.33 17.59
C GLN A 59 -0.71 -4.85 16.18
N PHE A 60 -1.67 -4.67 15.31
CA PHE A 60 -1.44 -4.25 13.93
C PHE A 60 -1.72 -2.77 13.77
N LEU A 61 -0.75 -2.04 13.24
CA LEU A 61 -0.84 -0.63 12.93
C LEU A 61 -0.70 -0.42 11.43
N LEU A 62 -1.74 0.13 10.81
CA LEU A 62 -1.72 0.60 9.44
C LEU A 62 -1.27 2.05 9.40
N LEU A 63 -0.28 2.33 8.56
CA LEU A 63 0.22 3.67 8.28
C LEU A 63 -0.14 4.06 6.86
N ARG A 64 -0.69 5.25 6.69
CA ARG A 64 -0.90 5.86 5.38
C ARG A 64 -0.65 7.36 5.44
N TYR A 65 -0.21 7.94 4.33
CA TYR A 65 -0.21 9.40 4.21
C TYR A 65 -1.66 9.91 4.19
N GLY A 66 -1.90 11.03 4.85
CA GLY A 66 -3.25 11.59 4.99
C GLY A 66 -3.81 12.10 3.68
N GLN A 67 -5.08 11.78 3.40
CA GLN A 67 -5.75 12.20 2.16
C GLN A 67 -5.93 13.72 2.05
N TYR A 68 -6.00 14.38 3.19
CA TYR A 68 -6.12 15.85 3.30
C TYR A 68 -4.84 16.50 3.84
N SER A 69 -3.75 15.74 3.89
CA SER A 69 -2.46 16.29 4.27
C SER A 69 -1.88 17.07 3.08
N ASP A 70 -0.98 17.95 3.41
CA ASP A 70 -0.21 18.72 2.44
C ASP A 70 0.55 17.79 1.46
N ILE A 71 0.87 16.57 1.90
CA ILE A 71 1.49 15.53 1.07
C ILE A 71 0.58 15.12 -0.09
N TYR A 72 -0.72 14.98 0.18
CA TYR A 72 -1.68 14.54 -0.84
C TYR A 72 -2.00 15.66 -1.82
N ASN A 73 -2.14 16.89 -1.29
CA ASN A 73 -2.56 18.04 -2.08
C ASN A 73 -1.41 18.71 -2.84
N GLY A 74 -0.16 18.33 -2.59
CA GLY A 74 1.02 18.98 -3.16
C GLY A 74 1.19 20.43 -2.71
N GLU A 75 0.56 20.82 -1.60
CA GLU A 75 0.52 22.21 -1.12
C GLU A 75 1.77 22.61 -0.32
N ILE A 76 2.58 21.65 0.09
CA ILE A 76 3.81 21.97 0.78
C ILE A 76 4.92 22.04 -0.22
N ASP A 77 5.38 23.26 -0.35
CA ASP A 77 6.47 23.56 -1.18
C ASP A 77 6.17 23.48 -2.68
N ASN A 78 6.83 24.35 -3.41
CA ASN A 78 6.69 24.48 -4.86
C ASN A 78 7.31 23.29 -5.64
N SER A 79 7.70 22.21 -4.95
CA SER A 79 8.17 20.97 -5.53
C SER A 79 7.58 19.77 -4.77
N GLY A 80 6.43 19.26 -5.18
CA GLY A 80 5.88 18.00 -4.65
C GLY A 80 6.85 16.81 -4.71
N GLU A 81 7.91 16.91 -5.50
CA GLU A 81 9.02 15.98 -5.59
C GLU A 81 9.83 15.89 -4.31
N GLU A 82 10.19 17.02 -3.71
CA GLU A 82 11.01 17.06 -2.50
C GLU A 82 10.34 16.34 -1.35
N LEU A 83 9.02 16.53 -1.18
CA LEU A 83 8.24 15.89 -0.15
C LEU A 83 8.23 14.37 -0.25
N TRP A 84 8.12 13.82 -1.47
CA TRP A 84 8.14 12.37 -1.70
C TRP A 84 9.55 11.77 -1.61
N SER A 85 10.58 12.60 -1.50
CA SER A 85 11.97 12.20 -1.39
C SER A 85 12.55 12.31 0.02
N ILE A 86 11.94 13.14 0.88
CA ILE A 86 12.39 13.28 2.26
C ILE A 86 12.28 11.96 3.03
N TYR A 87 13.12 11.79 4.02
CA TYR A 87 13.22 10.55 4.81
C TYR A 87 13.39 9.28 3.93
N ASP A 88 14.21 9.39 2.89
CA ASP A 88 14.47 8.30 1.94
C ASP A 88 13.19 7.72 1.30
N GLY A 89 12.22 8.58 1.02
CA GLY A 89 10.95 8.16 0.42
C GLY A 89 9.99 7.45 1.37
N PHE A 90 10.15 7.61 2.67
CA PHE A 90 9.30 6.98 3.69
C PHE A 90 7.80 7.16 3.45
N TYR A 91 7.37 8.36 3.04
CA TYR A 91 5.97 8.62 2.74
C TYR A 91 5.42 7.82 1.55
N ARG A 92 6.26 7.50 0.57
CA ARG A 92 5.89 6.64 -0.55
C ARG A 92 5.51 5.24 -0.08
N GLU A 93 6.21 4.73 0.92
CA GLU A 93 5.92 3.44 1.54
C GLU A 93 4.66 3.47 2.43
N CYS A 94 4.30 4.63 2.96
CA CYS A 94 3.11 4.80 3.79
C CYS A 94 1.81 4.83 2.96
N ARG A 95 1.61 3.79 2.14
CA ARG A 95 0.39 3.56 1.36
C ARG A 95 -0.34 2.33 1.88
N SER A 96 -0.79 2.39 3.14
CA SER A 96 -1.44 1.30 3.87
C SER A 96 -0.50 0.15 4.23
N ILE A 97 0.76 0.48 4.53
CA ILE A 97 1.69 -0.48 5.13
C ILE A 97 1.18 -0.88 6.51
N VAL A 98 1.25 -2.17 6.83
CA VAL A 98 0.82 -2.69 8.13
C VAL A 98 2.01 -3.27 8.88
N ILE A 99 2.13 -2.88 10.13
CA ILE A 99 3.21 -3.25 11.02
C ILE A 99 2.63 -4.01 12.23
N ASP A 100 3.25 -5.13 12.56
CA ASP A 100 3.09 -5.75 13.87
C ASP A 100 4.00 -5.02 14.84
N ILE A 101 3.41 -4.21 15.69
CA ILE A 101 4.09 -3.29 16.58
C ILE A 101 4.57 -3.97 17.87
N VAL A 102 4.12 -5.17 18.15
CA VAL A 102 4.66 -6.01 19.25
C VAL A 102 5.94 -6.72 18.82
N ASN A 103 5.95 -7.22 17.57
CA ASN A 103 7.08 -8.01 17.06
C ASN A 103 8.03 -7.22 16.13
N ASP A 104 7.78 -5.92 15.92
CA ASP A 104 8.56 -5.04 15.04
C ASP A 104 8.74 -5.60 13.63
N LYS A 105 7.64 -6.07 13.03
CA LYS A 105 7.64 -6.67 11.71
C LYS A 105 6.69 -5.99 10.76
N ILE A 106 7.12 -5.81 9.53
CA ILE A 106 6.22 -5.47 8.43
C ILE A 106 5.38 -6.71 8.13
N VAL A 107 4.06 -6.55 8.18
CA VAL A 107 3.08 -7.61 7.93
C VAL A 107 2.49 -7.48 6.54
N LEU A 108 2.12 -6.26 6.14
CA LEU A 108 1.68 -5.95 4.78
C LEU A 108 2.51 -4.80 4.22
N CYS A 109 3.02 -4.99 3.02
CA CYS A 109 3.81 -4.04 2.27
C CYS A 109 3.20 -3.88 0.87
N PRO A 110 2.08 -3.14 0.71
CA PRO A 110 1.47 -2.92 -0.61
C PRO A 110 2.36 -2.05 -1.49
N PHE A 111 1.89 -1.70 -2.70
CA PHE A 111 2.62 -0.80 -3.59
C PHE A 111 3.00 0.50 -2.87
N ALA A 112 4.21 0.94 -3.05
CA ALA A 112 4.60 2.31 -2.76
C ALA A 112 3.76 3.30 -3.59
N LYS A 113 3.73 4.57 -3.20
CA LYS A 113 3.08 5.61 -4.01
C LYS A 113 3.74 5.66 -5.39
N PHE A 114 2.93 5.53 -6.41
CA PHE A 114 3.31 5.77 -7.80
C PHE A 114 2.53 6.96 -8.34
N PHE A 115 2.99 7.52 -9.43
CA PHE A 115 2.57 8.80 -9.97
C PHE A 115 2.13 8.67 -11.43
N ASN A 116 1.24 9.54 -11.85
CA ASN A 116 0.85 9.63 -13.26
C ASN A 116 2.00 10.17 -14.12
N ILE A 117 1.89 9.96 -15.43
CA ILE A 117 2.81 10.57 -16.40
C ILE A 117 2.78 12.09 -16.21
N ASN A 118 3.96 12.72 -16.17
CA ASN A 118 4.16 14.15 -15.95
C ASN A 118 3.67 14.70 -14.59
N GLU A 119 3.38 13.86 -13.61
CA GLU A 119 3.03 14.31 -12.26
C GLU A 119 4.29 14.75 -11.49
N LEU A 120 5.40 14.03 -11.65
CA LEU A 120 6.71 14.38 -11.11
C LEU A 120 7.78 14.37 -12.24
N GLU A 121 8.96 14.93 -11.99
CA GLU A 121 10.08 14.87 -12.95
C GLU A 121 10.45 13.42 -13.27
N GLU A 122 10.51 12.53 -12.28
CA GLU A 122 10.82 11.11 -12.49
C GLU A 122 9.78 10.39 -13.37
N THR A 123 8.55 10.90 -13.46
CA THR A 123 7.48 10.39 -14.32
C THR A 123 7.22 11.25 -15.55
N SER A 124 8.12 12.20 -15.86
CA SER A 124 8.07 12.92 -17.13
C SER A 124 8.18 11.95 -18.28
N LEU A 125 7.51 12.26 -19.39
CA LEU A 125 7.53 11.38 -20.57
C LEU A 125 8.95 11.12 -21.06
N GLU A 126 9.83 12.14 -21.01
CA GLU A 126 11.25 12.03 -21.36
C GLU A 126 11.99 11.01 -20.46
N ASN A 127 11.81 11.10 -19.15
CA ASN A 127 12.42 10.17 -18.21
C ASN A 127 11.88 8.75 -18.36
N ILE A 128 10.57 8.59 -18.58
CA ILE A 128 9.96 7.29 -18.86
C ILE A 128 10.53 6.69 -20.14
N GLN A 129 10.62 7.45 -21.22
CA GLN A 129 11.22 6.98 -22.50
C GLN A 129 12.67 6.55 -22.34
N SER A 130 13.47 7.33 -21.58
CA SER A 130 14.87 6.99 -21.27
C SER A 130 14.96 5.67 -20.48
N ARG A 131 14.10 5.47 -19.50
CA ARG A 131 14.06 4.23 -18.69
C ARG A 131 13.63 3.03 -19.52
N ILE A 132 12.60 3.17 -20.37
CA ILE A 132 12.14 2.13 -21.30
C ILE A 132 13.26 1.70 -22.25
N GLY A 133 14.02 2.68 -22.80
CA GLY A 133 15.14 2.40 -23.70
C GLY A 133 16.26 1.55 -23.07
N ASN A 134 16.36 1.57 -21.72
CA ASN A 134 17.36 0.82 -20.95
C ASN A 134 16.78 -0.43 -20.27
N ALA A 135 15.47 -0.63 -20.32
CA ALA A 135 14.81 -1.74 -19.65
C ALA A 135 14.93 -3.05 -20.47
N LYS A 136 15.10 -4.17 -19.77
CA LYS A 136 15.08 -5.49 -20.42
C LYS A 136 13.68 -5.91 -20.86
N THR A 137 12.68 -5.52 -20.09
CA THR A 137 11.26 -5.81 -20.34
C THR A 137 10.44 -4.58 -19.94
N VAL A 138 9.40 -4.33 -20.72
CA VAL A 138 8.37 -3.30 -20.44
C VAL A 138 7.03 -3.98 -20.53
N GLU A 139 6.22 -3.82 -19.52
CA GLU A 139 4.91 -4.47 -19.41
C GLU A 139 3.84 -3.38 -19.25
N PHE A 140 2.79 -3.47 -20.04
CA PHE A 140 1.60 -2.61 -19.94
C PHE A 140 0.43 -3.45 -19.45
N SER A 141 -0.12 -3.12 -18.31
CA SER A 141 -1.28 -3.80 -17.75
C SER A 141 -2.48 -2.85 -17.65
N ASN A 142 -3.67 -3.42 -17.71
CA ASN A 142 -4.89 -2.65 -17.48
C ASN A 142 -4.95 -2.19 -16.01
N LYS A 143 -5.23 -0.90 -15.80
CA LYS A 143 -5.51 -0.37 -14.48
C LYS A 143 -6.98 -0.58 -14.16
N LEU A 144 -7.28 -1.57 -13.34
CA LEU A 144 -8.63 -1.77 -12.83
C LEU A 144 -9.05 -0.60 -11.93
N ASP A 145 -10.32 -0.28 -11.95
CA ASP A 145 -10.92 0.84 -11.21
C ASP A 145 -11.81 0.30 -10.08
N GLY A 146 -11.20 0.02 -8.96
CA GLY A 146 -11.85 -0.51 -7.77
C GLY A 146 -11.20 -0.01 -6.49
N SER A 147 -11.19 -0.85 -5.48
CA SER A 147 -10.58 -0.54 -4.19
C SER A 147 -9.41 -1.47 -3.89
N MET A 148 -8.22 -0.91 -3.70
CA MET A 148 -7.05 -1.70 -3.33
C MET A 148 -7.27 -2.41 -1.99
N GLN A 149 -6.96 -3.69 -1.96
CA GLN A 149 -6.86 -4.51 -0.76
C GLN A 149 -5.57 -5.31 -0.80
N SER A 150 -4.96 -5.55 0.34
CA SER A 150 -3.77 -6.37 0.45
C SER A 150 -3.95 -7.45 1.51
N ALA A 151 -3.34 -8.62 1.29
CA ALA A 151 -3.43 -9.73 2.22
C ALA A 151 -2.14 -10.53 2.30
N THR A 152 -1.91 -11.14 3.46
CA THR A 152 -0.82 -12.09 3.72
C THR A 152 -1.27 -13.14 4.73
N TRP A 153 -0.48 -14.23 4.84
CA TRP A 153 -0.60 -15.17 5.94
C TRP A 153 0.43 -14.83 7.02
N TYR A 154 -0.03 -14.54 8.22
CA TYR A 154 0.82 -14.14 9.32
C TYR A 154 0.40 -14.79 10.63
N ASN A 155 1.34 -15.46 11.32
CA ASN A 155 1.11 -16.12 12.62
C ASN A 155 -0.16 -16.99 12.67
N GLY A 156 -0.39 -17.80 11.62
CA GLY A 156 -1.51 -18.76 11.59
C GLY A 156 -2.84 -18.18 11.12
N GLN A 157 -2.89 -16.93 10.69
CA GLN A 157 -4.13 -16.27 10.25
C GLN A 157 -3.90 -15.39 9.02
N ILE A 158 -4.99 -15.06 8.33
CA ILE A 158 -4.97 -14.08 7.25
C ILE A 158 -5.05 -12.69 7.86
N ILE A 159 -4.09 -11.84 7.51
CA ILE A 159 -4.14 -10.40 7.76
C ILE A 159 -4.45 -9.71 6.44
N MET A 160 -5.46 -8.87 6.45
CA MET A 160 -5.91 -8.14 5.27
C MET A 160 -6.16 -6.68 5.62
N ALA A 161 -5.78 -5.78 4.73
CA ALA A 161 -6.02 -4.35 4.85
C ALA A 161 -6.56 -3.77 3.54
N GLY A 162 -7.43 -2.78 3.67
CA GLY A 162 -7.79 -1.88 2.58
C GLY A 162 -6.92 -0.62 2.61
N SER A 163 -7.22 0.33 1.74
CA SER A 163 -6.47 1.60 1.67
C SER A 163 -6.53 2.44 2.94
N GLN A 164 -7.56 2.26 3.78
CA GLN A 164 -7.80 3.09 4.96
C GLN A 164 -7.98 2.32 6.26
N SER A 165 -8.23 1.01 6.20
CA SER A 165 -8.60 0.24 7.38
C SER A 165 -7.99 -1.14 7.38
N ILE A 166 -7.64 -1.60 8.57
CA ILE A 166 -7.25 -2.99 8.86
C ILE A 166 -8.35 -3.72 9.67
N ASN A 167 -9.39 -3.02 10.08
CA ASN A 167 -10.46 -3.60 10.88
C ASN A 167 -11.66 -3.94 9.99
N PRO A 168 -11.97 -5.24 9.75
CA PRO A 168 -13.12 -5.64 8.95
C PRO A 168 -14.46 -5.23 9.57
N ASN A 169 -14.53 -4.99 10.89
CA ASN A 169 -15.78 -4.58 11.53
C ASN A 169 -16.16 -3.12 11.19
N THR A 170 -15.22 -2.31 10.72
CA THR A 170 -15.45 -0.91 10.34
C THR A 170 -15.44 -0.68 8.83
N SER A 171 -15.11 -1.69 8.03
CA SER A 171 -15.02 -1.59 6.58
C SER A 171 -15.76 -2.73 5.89
N TRP A 172 -16.89 -2.43 5.26
CA TRP A 172 -17.67 -3.42 4.50
C TRP A 172 -16.89 -3.98 3.29
N ARG A 173 -16.04 -3.14 2.64
CA ARG A 173 -15.17 -3.58 1.55
C ARG A 173 -14.20 -4.66 2.03
N LEU A 174 -13.62 -4.46 3.19
CA LEU A 174 -12.70 -5.42 3.78
C LEU A 174 -13.42 -6.70 4.23
N GLN A 175 -14.65 -6.59 4.76
CA GLN A 175 -15.48 -7.77 5.06
C GLN A 175 -15.76 -8.61 3.81
N ASP A 176 -16.12 -7.97 2.71
CA ASP A 176 -16.39 -8.66 1.45
C ASP A 176 -15.12 -9.30 0.88
N GLY A 177 -13.97 -8.61 0.96
CA GLY A 177 -12.68 -9.18 0.60
C GLY A 177 -12.32 -10.44 1.39
N TYR A 178 -12.47 -10.42 2.71
CA TYR A 178 -12.27 -11.60 3.55
C TYR A 178 -13.21 -12.75 3.15
N LYS A 179 -14.48 -12.46 2.87
CA LYS A 179 -15.43 -13.49 2.40
C LYS A 179 -14.95 -14.13 1.10
N MET A 180 -14.50 -13.34 0.14
CA MET A 180 -13.99 -13.83 -1.13
C MET A 180 -12.76 -14.73 -0.95
N ILE A 181 -11.81 -14.34 -0.09
CA ILE A 181 -10.64 -15.16 0.22
C ILE A 181 -11.03 -16.51 0.80
N TYR A 182 -11.96 -16.56 1.75
CA TYR A 182 -12.39 -17.81 2.37
C TYR A 182 -13.34 -18.65 1.51
N GLN A 183 -14.07 -18.05 0.59
CA GLN A 183 -14.98 -18.78 -0.30
C GLN A 183 -14.26 -19.46 -1.47
N LEU A 184 -13.13 -18.93 -1.90
CA LEU A 184 -12.38 -19.43 -3.04
C LEU A 184 -11.03 -20.03 -2.58
N PRO A 185 -10.89 -21.36 -2.55
CA PRO A 185 -9.75 -22.04 -1.92
C PRO A 185 -8.38 -21.66 -2.50
N GLY A 186 -8.33 -21.13 -3.71
CA GLY A 186 -7.11 -20.66 -4.33
C GLY A 186 -6.42 -19.55 -3.56
N TYR A 187 -7.18 -18.58 -3.07
CA TYR A 187 -6.63 -17.44 -2.31
C TYR A 187 -5.99 -17.87 -1.00
N GLU A 188 -6.75 -18.57 -0.15
CA GLU A 188 -6.24 -19.00 1.16
C GLU A 188 -5.00 -19.90 1.01
N ARG A 189 -5.02 -20.84 0.04
CA ARG A 189 -3.89 -21.71 -0.22
C ARG A 189 -2.65 -20.91 -0.65
N MET A 190 -2.80 -19.94 -1.54
CA MET A 190 -1.73 -19.07 -1.99
C MET A 190 -1.10 -18.31 -0.81
N LEU A 191 -1.92 -17.68 0.02
CA LEU A 191 -1.46 -16.92 1.19
C LEU A 191 -0.68 -17.81 2.16
N ARG A 192 -1.17 -19.01 2.46
CA ARG A 192 -0.53 -19.97 3.38
C ARG A 192 0.81 -20.48 2.87
N GLU A 193 0.92 -20.74 1.57
CA GLU A 193 2.15 -21.26 0.95
C GLU A 193 3.25 -20.20 0.88
N TYR A 194 2.89 -18.91 0.92
CA TYR A 194 3.83 -17.78 0.78
C TYR A 194 3.64 -16.70 1.86
N PRO A 195 3.93 -17.01 3.15
CA PRO A 195 3.59 -16.13 4.28
C PRO A 195 4.41 -14.84 4.38
N ASN A 196 5.47 -14.69 3.59
CA ASN A 196 6.31 -13.47 3.58
C ASN A 196 6.05 -12.59 2.35
N ILE A 197 4.93 -12.80 1.68
CA ILE A 197 4.52 -12.01 0.53
C ILE A 197 3.23 -11.26 0.87
N THR A 198 3.21 -10.00 0.58
CA THR A 198 1.98 -9.21 0.45
C THR A 198 1.42 -9.43 -0.94
N PHE A 199 0.23 -10.02 -1.02
CA PHE A 199 -0.56 -10.10 -2.24
C PHE A 199 -1.47 -8.87 -2.30
N ILE A 200 -1.41 -8.16 -3.43
CA ILE A 200 -2.12 -6.90 -3.64
C ILE A 200 -3.22 -7.16 -4.65
N PHE A 201 -4.44 -6.79 -4.28
CA PHE A 201 -5.64 -7.02 -5.07
C PHE A 201 -6.35 -5.71 -5.39
N GLU A 202 -7.03 -5.69 -6.52
CA GLU A 202 -8.08 -4.73 -6.79
C GLU A 202 -9.43 -5.40 -6.53
N TYR A 203 -10.19 -4.84 -5.61
CA TYR A 203 -11.54 -5.28 -5.28
C TYR A 203 -12.54 -4.58 -6.18
N ILE A 204 -13.20 -5.35 -7.05
CA ILE A 204 -14.24 -4.90 -7.95
C ILE A 204 -15.60 -5.34 -7.41
N SER A 205 -16.51 -4.39 -7.23
CA SER A 205 -17.87 -4.68 -6.79
C SER A 205 -18.86 -3.63 -7.29
N LEU A 206 -20.07 -4.09 -7.67
CA LEU A 206 -21.16 -3.21 -8.04
C LEU A 206 -21.65 -2.31 -6.90
N LYS A 207 -21.30 -2.63 -5.66
CA LYS A 207 -21.56 -1.78 -4.49
C LYS A 207 -20.55 -0.65 -4.33
N ASP A 208 -19.38 -0.78 -4.98
CA ASP A 208 -18.26 0.16 -4.92
C ASP A 208 -18.07 0.78 -6.29
N THR A 209 -19.01 1.63 -6.66
CA THR A 209 -19.01 2.25 -7.99
C THR A 209 -17.97 3.37 -8.08
N HIS A 210 -17.09 3.21 -9.06
CA HIS A 210 -16.10 4.19 -9.48
C HIS A 210 -16.47 4.73 -10.87
N VAL A 211 -15.50 5.17 -11.65
CA VAL A 211 -15.70 5.70 -12.99
C VAL A 211 -16.09 4.58 -13.97
N VAL A 212 -15.33 3.46 -13.91
CA VAL A 212 -15.57 2.31 -14.78
C VAL A 212 -16.79 1.50 -14.31
N LYS A 213 -17.70 1.20 -15.23
CA LYS A 213 -18.88 0.38 -14.94
C LYS A 213 -18.58 -1.10 -15.22
N TYR A 214 -18.65 -1.89 -14.18
CA TYR A 214 -18.46 -3.35 -14.26
C TYR A 214 -19.80 -4.09 -14.32
N THR A 215 -19.76 -5.32 -14.80
CA THR A 215 -20.90 -6.26 -14.74
C THR A 215 -20.80 -7.15 -13.49
N LYS A 216 -21.86 -7.92 -13.22
CA LYS A 216 -21.90 -8.86 -12.09
C LYS A 216 -20.80 -9.92 -12.17
N GLU A 217 -20.50 -10.37 -13.38
CA GLU A 217 -19.49 -11.40 -13.66
C GLU A 217 -18.06 -10.91 -13.44
N GLN A 218 -17.88 -9.59 -13.41
CA GLN A 218 -16.59 -8.94 -13.17
C GLN A 218 -16.33 -8.63 -11.69
N GLU A 219 -17.30 -8.88 -10.79
CA GLU A 219 -17.05 -8.73 -9.36
C GLU A 219 -16.00 -9.72 -8.88
N GLY A 220 -15.03 -9.27 -8.09
CA GLY A 220 -14.00 -10.14 -7.56
C GLY A 220 -12.81 -9.43 -6.94
N LEU A 221 -11.85 -10.22 -6.48
CA LEU A 221 -10.53 -9.78 -6.04
C LEU A 221 -9.51 -10.15 -7.13
N TYR A 222 -9.03 -9.17 -7.86
CA TYR A 222 -8.07 -9.36 -8.93
C TYR A 222 -6.65 -9.20 -8.41
N LEU A 223 -5.80 -10.21 -8.55
CA LEU A 223 -4.39 -10.10 -8.18
C LEU A 223 -3.69 -9.13 -9.13
N ILE A 224 -3.21 -8.02 -8.60
CA ILE A 224 -2.55 -6.96 -9.38
C ILE A 224 -1.09 -6.73 -8.98
N GLY A 225 -0.65 -7.29 -7.86
CA GLY A 225 0.70 -7.12 -7.39
C GLY A 225 1.09 -8.12 -6.31
N MET A 226 2.40 -8.29 -6.17
CA MET A 226 3.01 -9.08 -5.12
C MET A 226 4.28 -8.37 -4.66
N ARG A 227 4.51 -8.30 -3.34
CA ARG A 227 5.69 -7.65 -2.78
C ARG A 227 6.24 -8.45 -1.60
N SER A 228 7.55 -8.53 -1.50
CA SER A 228 8.21 -9.20 -0.38
C SER A 228 8.10 -8.37 0.91
N ASN A 229 7.58 -8.96 1.99
CA ASN A 229 7.54 -8.31 3.30
C ASN A 229 8.93 -8.22 3.95
N LEU A 230 9.92 -8.95 3.44
CA LEU A 230 11.27 -9.00 3.98
C LEU A 230 12.20 -7.99 3.32
N THR A 231 12.05 -7.78 2.01
CA THR A 231 12.97 -6.95 1.22
C THR A 231 12.30 -5.69 0.64
N GLY A 232 10.97 -5.65 0.58
CA GLY A 232 10.23 -4.60 -0.11
C GLY A 232 10.27 -4.70 -1.63
N GLU A 233 10.89 -5.74 -2.20
CA GLU A 233 10.97 -5.91 -3.65
C GLU A 233 9.63 -6.34 -4.24
N GLU A 234 9.28 -5.76 -5.36
CA GLU A 234 8.11 -6.12 -6.15
C GLU A 234 8.42 -7.30 -7.07
N TYR A 235 7.47 -8.18 -7.22
CA TYR A 235 7.56 -9.30 -8.17
C TYR A 235 7.18 -8.84 -9.57
N SER A 236 7.82 -9.42 -10.59
CA SER A 236 7.49 -9.15 -11.99
C SER A 236 6.04 -9.56 -12.30
N TYR A 237 5.45 -8.90 -13.27
CA TYR A 237 4.09 -9.23 -13.70
C TYR A 237 3.97 -10.65 -14.24
N GLU A 238 5.02 -11.16 -14.88
CA GLU A 238 5.08 -12.58 -15.28
C GLU A 238 4.89 -13.52 -14.09
N SER A 239 5.47 -13.18 -12.94
CA SER A 239 5.26 -13.92 -11.68
C SER A 239 3.82 -13.85 -11.22
N ILE A 240 3.19 -12.67 -11.28
CA ILE A 240 1.78 -12.46 -10.93
C ILE A 240 0.88 -13.35 -11.79
N LEU A 241 1.09 -13.38 -13.11
CA LEU A 241 0.33 -14.25 -14.02
C LEU A 241 0.49 -15.75 -13.70
N LYS A 242 1.72 -16.18 -13.36
CA LYS A 242 1.99 -17.56 -12.96
C LYS A 242 1.22 -17.94 -11.69
N PHE A 243 1.22 -17.05 -10.69
CA PHE A 243 0.46 -17.25 -9.45
C PHE A 243 -1.03 -17.25 -9.71
N ALA A 244 -1.56 -16.28 -10.42
CA ALA A 244 -2.98 -16.19 -10.76
C ALA A 244 -3.47 -17.49 -11.44
N LYS A 245 -2.69 -18.01 -12.41
CA LYS A 245 -2.98 -19.27 -13.08
C LYS A 245 -2.88 -20.48 -12.15
N LEU A 246 -1.82 -20.56 -11.32
CA LEU A 246 -1.57 -21.70 -10.42
C LEU A 246 -2.69 -21.86 -9.38
N TYR A 247 -3.19 -20.72 -8.87
CA TYR A 247 -4.21 -20.69 -7.82
C TYR A 247 -5.63 -20.47 -8.36
N ASN A 248 -5.78 -20.35 -9.69
CA ASN A 248 -7.06 -20.09 -10.35
C ASN A 248 -7.78 -18.87 -9.78
N ILE A 249 -7.06 -17.74 -9.71
CA ILE A 249 -7.58 -16.45 -9.25
C ILE A 249 -7.50 -15.43 -10.41
N PRO A 250 -8.42 -14.45 -10.47
CA PRO A 250 -8.40 -13.46 -11.53
C PRO A 250 -7.22 -12.49 -11.37
N THR A 251 -6.77 -11.96 -12.49
CA THR A 251 -5.73 -10.93 -12.59
C THR A 251 -6.02 -10.00 -13.75
N THR A 252 -5.23 -8.94 -13.91
CA THR A 252 -5.38 -8.01 -15.02
C THR A 252 -4.79 -8.57 -16.32
N GLU A 253 -5.20 -8.00 -17.44
CA GLU A 253 -4.65 -8.32 -18.75
C GLU A 253 -3.35 -7.55 -18.98
N ILE A 254 -2.43 -8.17 -19.72
CA ILE A 254 -1.24 -7.51 -20.27
C ILE A 254 -1.48 -7.20 -21.74
N PHE A 255 -1.04 -6.03 -22.13
CA PHE A 255 -1.07 -5.59 -23.52
C PHE A 255 0.34 -5.61 -24.10
N ASN A 256 0.46 -6.20 -25.28
CA ASN A 256 1.68 -6.12 -26.07
C ASN A 256 1.67 -4.82 -26.88
N LYS A 257 1.99 -3.71 -26.25
CA LYS A 257 1.98 -2.37 -26.81
C LYS A 257 3.32 -1.69 -26.59
N THR A 258 3.59 -0.68 -27.40
CA THR A 258 4.67 0.27 -27.16
C THR A 258 4.14 1.47 -26.36
N LEU A 259 5.04 2.30 -25.82
CA LEU A 259 4.63 3.53 -25.17
C LEU A 259 3.89 4.47 -26.15
N ASP A 260 4.34 4.53 -27.40
CA ASP A 260 3.71 5.37 -28.43
C ASP A 260 2.28 4.89 -28.74
N ASP A 261 2.04 3.57 -28.77
CA ASP A 261 0.70 3.01 -28.93
C ASP A 261 -0.21 3.44 -27.77
N VAL A 262 0.29 3.35 -26.53
CA VAL A 262 -0.45 3.75 -25.34
C VAL A 262 -0.75 5.25 -25.35
N MET A 263 0.22 6.08 -25.67
CA MET A 263 0.05 7.53 -25.73
C MET A 263 -0.99 7.92 -26.81
N THR A 264 -0.94 7.29 -27.98
CA THR A 264 -1.91 7.53 -29.07
C THR A 264 -3.33 7.16 -28.61
N GLU A 265 -3.51 6.03 -27.92
CA GLU A 265 -4.82 5.64 -27.41
C GLU A 265 -5.35 6.56 -26.32
N LEU A 266 -4.47 7.14 -25.49
CA LEU A 266 -4.88 8.11 -24.47
C LEU A 266 -5.33 9.43 -25.09
N ASP A 267 -4.66 9.86 -26.15
CA ASP A 267 -5.04 11.09 -26.89
C ASP A 267 -6.39 10.95 -27.60
N ASP A 268 -6.72 9.73 -28.04
CA ASP A 268 -7.98 9.43 -28.72
C ASP A 268 -9.18 9.23 -27.77
N LYS A 269 -8.93 9.03 -26.47
CA LYS A 269 -9.98 8.86 -25.46
C LYS A 269 -10.52 10.20 -24.99
N SER A 270 -11.84 10.25 -24.77
CA SER A 270 -12.44 11.38 -24.06
C SER A 270 -11.95 11.41 -22.59
N SER A 271 -11.98 12.60 -21.99
CA SER A 271 -11.57 12.80 -20.58
C SER A 271 -12.35 11.93 -19.57
N ASP A 272 -13.49 11.38 -19.98
CA ASP A 272 -14.35 10.51 -19.17
C ASP A 272 -13.99 9.02 -19.29
N GLU A 273 -13.10 8.66 -20.22
CA GLU A 273 -12.66 7.28 -20.51
C GLU A 273 -11.16 7.05 -20.26
N ALA A 274 -10.42 8.11 -19.91
CA ALA A 274 -8.96 8.07 -19.78
C ALA A 274 -8.49 7.68 -18.37
#